data_961202fcb06f07a20542417d5ebd7c5b
#
_entry.id   961202fcb06f07a20542417d5ebd7c5b
#
_cell.length_a   1.000
_cell.length_b   1.000
_cell.length_c   1.000
_cell.angle_alpha   90.00
_cell.angle_beta   90.00
_cell.angle_gamma   90.00
#
_symmetry.space_group_name_H-M   'P 1'
#
loop_
_entity.id
_entity.type
_entity.pdbx_description
1 polymer ?
#
loop_
_entity_poly.entity_id
_entity_poly.type
_entity_poly.pdbx_seq_one_letter_code
_entity_poly.pdbx_strand_id
1 'polypeptide(L)'
;MFGEIKELISRYGGEHPWLIFAAIVILPGLGFPSSILLLLAGAVWGAEPGSALIAIGAVVLNIVWTHLVAAGPGKGLVARLLGARWQRWQNLPRNDLFKLTCMLRMTPGVPLCVQNYALGLLGVPLWQSVAVAIPITGLYISGFVLTGGAIFEGRAGLALTGLCVLVAVGMGLRLLASRRKEAEKLKS
;
A
#
# COMPACT_ATOMS: atom_id res chain seq x y z
N MET A 1 -9.69 -25.31 -14.47
CA MET A 1 -9.58 -23.82 -14.26
C MET A 1 -8.67 -23.46 -13.09
N PHE A 2 -8.94 -23.88 -11.82
CA PHE A 2 -8.05 -23.54 -10.70
C PHE A 2 -6.67 -24.23 -10.80
N GLY A 3 -6.62 -25.48 -11.28
CA GLY A 3 -5.39 -26.21 -11.52
C GLY A 3 -4.53 -25.61 -12.64
N GLU A 4 -5.15 -25.19 -13.72
CA GLU A 4 -4.45 -24.55 -14.86
C GLU A 4 -3.85 -23.19 -14.46
N ILE A 5 -4.59 -22.39 -13.68
CA ILE A 5 -4.08 -21.12 -13.15
C ILE A 5 -2.90 -21.38 -12.21
N LYS A 6 -2.98 -22.41 -11.36
CA LYS A 6 -1.90 -22.78 -10.47
C LYS A 6 -0.65 -23.20 -11.25
N GLU A 7 -0.82 -24.00 -12.30
CA GLU A 7 0.27 -24.45 -13.17
C GLU A 7 0.89 -23.28 -13.96
N LEU A 8 0.06 -22.35 -14.43
CA LEU A 8 0.52 -21.13 -15.13
C LEU A 8 1.35 -20.24 -14.19
N ILE A 9 0.85 -20.00 -12.99
CA ILE A 9 1.55 -19.18 -11.97
C ILE A 9 2.86 -19.85 -11.54
N SER A 10 2.88 -21.17 -11.33
CA SER A 10 4.11 -21.89 -10.94
C SER A 10 5.13 -21.90 -12.06
N ARG A 11 4.71 -22.06 -13.31
CA ARG A 11 5.59 -22.09 -14.48
C ARG A 11 6.19 -20.72 -14.80
N TYR A 12 5.36 -19.70 -14.97
CA TYR A 12 5.85 -18.36 -15.32
C TYR A 12 6.39 -17.57 -14.11
N GLY A 13 5.80 -17.77 -12.93
CA GLY A 13 6.26 -17.12 -11.72
C GLY A 13 7.57 -17.68 -11.19
N GLY A 14 7.77 -19.02 -11.33
CA GLY A 14 9.02 -19.67 -10.95
C GLY A 14 10.21 -19.33 -11.86
N GLU A 15 9.96 -19.15 -13.15
CA GLU A 15 11.00 -18.77 -14.11
C GLU A 15 11.41 -17.29 -14.00
N HIS A 16 10.46 -16.41 -13.65
CA HIS A 16 10.70 -14.96 -13.63
C HIS A 16 10.11 -14.27 -12.39
N PRO A 17 10.55 -14.61 -11.17
CA PRO A 17 10.00 -14.03 -9.93
C PRO A 17 10.22 -12.50 -9.84
N TRP A 18 11.22 -11.98 -10.55
CA TRP A 18 11.51 -10.55 -10.63
C TRP A 18 10.42 -9.75 -11.35
N LEU A 19 9.61 -10.38 -12.23
CA LEU A 19 8.50 -9.69 -12.91
C LEU A 19 7.44 -9.19 -11.93
N ILE A 20 7.14 -10.00 -10.91
CA ILE A 20 6.19 -9.60 -9.86
C ILE A 20 6.77 -8.47 -9.02
N PHE A 21 8.07 -8.53 -8.71
CA PHE A 21 8.76 -7.43 -8.03
C PHE A 21 8.63 -6.13 -8.84
N ALA A 22 8.97 -6.16 -10.13
CA ALA A 22 8.84 -5.01 -11.02
C ALA A 22 7.40 -4.51 -11.12
N ALA A 23 6.42 -5.43 -11.20
CA ALA A 23 5.01 -5.07 -11.21
C ALA A 23 4.58 -4.35 -9.92
N ILE A 24 5.02 -4.80 -8.74
CA ILE A 24 4.74 -4.12 -7.46
C ILE A 24 5.41 -2.75 -7.40
N VAL A 25 6.60 -2.60 -7.97
CA VAL A 25 7.28 -1.30 -8.03
C VAL A 25 6.53 -0.32 -8.93
N ILE A 26 6.01 -0.76 -10.08
CA ILE A 26 5.51 0.14 -11.13
C ILE A 26 3.99 0.31 -11.09
N LEU A 27 3.24 -0.79 -11.14
CA LEU A 27 1.80 -0.74 -11.42
C LEU A 27 0.96 -0.03 -10.37
N PRO A 28 1.22 -0.16 -9.05
CA PRO A 28 0.46 0.60 -8.05
C PRO A 28 0.58 2.11 -8.21
N GLY A 29 1.72 2.59 -8.71
CA GLY A 29 1.91 4.01 -9.03
C GLY A 29 1.05 4.49 -10.20
N LEU A 30 0.64 3.58 -11.09
CA LEU A 30 -0.27 3.84 -12.20
C LEU A 30 -1.75 3.66 -11.82
N GLY A 31 -2.04 3.33 -10.55
CA GLY A 31 -3.40 3.14 -10.04
C GLY A 31 -3.87 1.69 -9.98
N PHE A 32 -3.01 0.71 -10.32
CA PHE A 32 -3.38 -0.70 -10.21
C PHE A 32 -3.49 -1.12 -8.73
N PRO A 33 -4.48 -1.95 -8.34
CA PRO A 33 -4.66 -2.40 -6.96
C PRO A 33 -3.46 -3.21 -6.46
N SER A 34 -2.72 -2.68 -5.50
CA SER A 34 -1.54 -3.35 -4.92
C SER A 34 -1.89 -4.68 -4.23
N SER A 35 -3.08 -4.81 -3.67
CA SER A 35 -3.53 -6.04 -3.00
C SER A 35 -3.51 -7.26 -3.91
N ILE A 36 -3.88 -7.11 -5.19
CA ILE A 36 -3.85 -8.21 -6.17
C ILE A 36 -2.39 -8.65 -6.40
N LEU A 37 -1.49 -7.70 -6.59
CA LEU A 37 -0.07 -7.98 -6.81
C LEU A 37 0.59 -8.65 -5.60
N LEU A 38 0.21 -8.22 -4.39
CA LEU A 38 0.72 -8.79 -3.14
C LEU A 38 0.22 -10.22 -2.90
N LEU A 39 -1.04 -10.51 -3.24
CA LEU A 39 -1.55 -11.89 -3.21
C LEU A 39 -0.82 -12.77 -4.23
N LEU A 40 -0.60 -12.27 -5.45
CA LEU A 40 0.17 -12.98 -6.47
C LEU A 40 1.63 -13.18 -6.05
N ALA A 41 2.24 -12.18 -5.41
CA ALA A 41 3.59 -12.28 -4.86
C ALA A 41 3.70 -13.44 -3.85
N GLY A 42 2.73 -13.54 -2.94
CA GLY A 42 2.64 -14.66 -2.02
C GLY A 42 2.47 -16.00 -2.72
N ALA A 43 1.61 -16.06 -3.75
CA ALA A 43 1.40 -17.29 -4.53
C ALA A 43 2.67 -17.77 -5.24
N VAL A 44 3.54 -16.85 -5.69
CA VAL A 44 4.78 -17.16 -6.42
C VAL A 44 5.96 -17.35 -5.50
N TRP A 45 6.13 -16.49 -4.50
CA TRP A 45 7.29 -16.52 -3.60
C TRP A 45 7.09 -17.38 -2.35
N GLY A 46 5.83 -17.83 -2.10
CA GLY A 46 5.46 -18.60 -0.93
C GLY A 46 5.04 -17.77 0.28
N ALA A 47 4.41 -18.45 1.25
CA ALA A 47 3.94 -17.85 2.51
C ALA A 47 5.06 -17.77 3.54
N GLU A 48 6.13 -17.06 3.22
CA GLU A 48 7.32 -16.92 4.06
C GLU A 48 7.59 -15.45 4.46
N PRO A 49 8.22 -15.22 5.62
CA PRO A 49 8.60 -13.87 6.03
C PRO A 49 9.55 -13.18 5.03
N GLY A 50 10.42 -13.94 4.37
CA GLY A 50 11.32 -13.45 3.32
C GLY A 50 10.56 -12.85 2.14
N SER A 51 9.49 -13.50 1.69
CA SER A 51 8.61 -13.04 0.62
C SER A 51 7.92 -11.71 0.99
N ALA A 52 7.50 -11.59 2.25
CA ALA A 52 6.92 -10.35 2.76
C ALA A 52 7.94 -9.21 2.79
N LEU A 53 9.20 -9.48 3.19
CA LEU A 53 10.27 -8.47 3.20
C LEU A 53 10.60 -7.99 1.78
N ILE A 54 10.67 -8.89 0.81
CA ILE A 54 10.88 -8.55 -0.61
C ILE A 54 9.74 -7.65 -1.11
N ALA A 55 8.49 -8.01 -0.79
CA ALA A 55 7.32 -7.21 -1.18
C ALA A 55 7.32 -5.83 -0.52
N ILE A 56 7.71 -5.72 0.77
CA ILE A 56 7.89 -4.43 1.46
C ILE A 56 8.94 -3.59 0.73
N GLY A 57 10.07 -4.16 0.37
CA GLY A 57 11.12 -3.49 -0.40
C GLY A 57 10.59 -2.95 -1.74
N ALA A 58 9.82 -3.76 -2.50
CA ALA A 58 9.21 -3.34 -3.75
C ALA A 58 8.21 -2.18 -3.56
N VAL A 59 7.38 -2.24 -2.52
CA VAL A 59 6.42 -1.15 -2.20
C VAL A 59 7.16 0.10 -1.75
N VAL A 60 8.25 0.00 -1.00
CA VAL A 60 9.09 1.16 -0.64
C VAL A 60 9.64 1.82 -1.90
N LEU A 61 10.14 1.05 -2.87
CA LEU A 61 10.58 1.61 -4.16
C LEU A 61 9.43 2.28 -4.91
N ASN A 62 8.22 1.69 -4.88
CA ASN A 62 7.02 2.34 -5.44
C ASN A 62 6.73 3.68 -4.76
N ILE A 63 6.81 3.75 -3.43
CA ILE A 63 6.62 5.00 -2.67
C ILE A 63 7.68 6.02 -3.08
N VAL A 64 8.94 5.63 -3.18
CA VAL A 64 10.05 6.52 -3.52
C VAL A 64 9.84 7.17 -4.87
N TRP A 65 9.66 6.39 -5.94
CA TRP A 65 9.57 6.98 -7.28
C TRP A 65 8.29 7.79 -7.48
N THR A 66 7.13 7.32 -6.97
CA THR A 66 5.85 8.06 -7.08
C THR A 66 5.88 9.37 -6.31
N HIS A 67 6.48 9.37 -5.13
CA HIS A 67 6.68 10.56 -4.32
C HIS A 67 7.59 11.57 -5.03
N LEU A 68 8.74 11.11 -5.55
CA LEU A 68 9.70 11.97 -6.26
C LEU A 68 9.11 12.57 -7.53
N VAL A 69 8.33 11.81 -8.30
CA VAL A 69 7.61 12.33 -9.47
C VAL A 69 6.67 13.46 -9.07
N ALA A 70 5.91 13.31 -7.99
CA ALA A 70 4.98 14.32 -7.53
C ALA A 70 5.67 15.53 -6.89
N ALA A 71 6.78 15.34 -6.21
CA ALA A 71 7.56 16.44 -5.61
C ALA A 71 8.34 17.26 -6.64
N GLY A 72 8.68 16.65 -7.79
CA GLY A 72 9.54 17.19 -8.83
C GLY A 72 8.87 17.35 -10.20
N PRO A 73 9.35 16.63 -11.22
CA PRO A 73 8.98 16.87 -12.64
C PRO A 73 7.49 16.66 -12.92
N GLY A 74 6.84 15.76 -12.21
CA GLY A 74 5.42 15.44 -12.38
C GLY A 74 4.45 16.35 -11.64
N LYS A 75 4.95 17.32 -10.86
CA LYS A 75 4.12 18.16 -9.97
C LYS A 75 2.92 18.80 -10.68
N GLY A 76 3.13 19.39 -11.84
CA GLY A 76 2.07 20.03 -12.61
C GLY A 76 1.02 19.07 -13.13
N LEU A 77 1.43 17.88 -13.61
CA LEU A 77 0.53 16.84 -14.09
C LEU A 77 -0.29 16.25 -12.93
N VAL A 78 0.36 15.88 -11.84
CA VAL A 78 -0.28 15.28 -10.67
C VAL A 78 -1.25 16.28 -10.02
N ALA A 79 -0.90 17.56 -9.93
CA ALA A 79 -1.78 18.60 -9.44
C ALA A 79 -3.06 18.74 -10.31
N ARG A 80 -2.93 18.64 -11.63
CA ARG A 80 -4.09 18.63 -12.56
C ARG A 80 -4.97 17.39 -12.37
N LEU A 81 -4.39 16.21 -12.20
CA LEU A 81 -5.12 14.96 -11.98
C LEU A 81 -5.90 14.96 -10.65
N LEU A 82 -5.35 15.57 -9.60
CA LEU A 82 -6.01 15.70 -8.30
C LEU A 82 -7.07 16.82 -8.27
N GLY A 83 -7.00 17.77 -9.20
CA GLY A 83 -8.00 18.83 -9.39
C GLY A 83 -8.32 19.64 -8.13
N ALA A 84 -9.63 19.86 -7.87
CA ALA A 84 -10.09 20.67 -6.74
C ALA A 84 -9.70 20.10 -5.35
N ARG A 85 -9.42 18.80 -5.26
CA ARG A 85 -8.94 18.18 -4.02
C ARG A 85 -7.57 18.70 -3.63
N TRP A 86 -6.72 19.02 -4.62
CA TRP A 86 -5.40 19.58 -4.41
C TRP A 86 -5.45 20.96 -3.75
N GLN A 87 -6.37 21.84 -4.18
CA GLN A 87 -6.51 23.20 -3.62
C GLN A 87 -6.84 23.19 -2.11
N ARG A 88 -7.66 22.22 -1.66
CA ARG A 88 -7.95 22.06 -0.23
C ARG A 88 -6.73 21.65 0.60
N TRP A 89 -5.81 20.92 0.01
CA TRP A 89 -4.62 20.40 0.71
C TRP A 89 -3.46 21.40 0.73
N GLN A 90 -3.42 22.34 -0.22
CA GLN A 90 -2.42 23.42 -0.23
C GLN A 90 -2.50 24.34 0.99
N ASN A 91 -3.69 24.49 1.57
CA ASN A 91 -3.95 25.36 2.71
C ASN A 91 -3.75 24.70 4.08
N LEU A 92 -3.24 23.46 4.11
CA LEU A 92 -2.98 22.76 5.37
C LEU A 92 -1.75 23.33 6.07
N PRO A 93 -1.80 23.53 7.41
CA PRO A 93 -0.66 24.03 8.18
C PRO A 93 0.53 23.07 8.05
N ARG A 94 1.69 23.59 7.67
CA ARG A 94 2.92 22.80 7.51
C ARG A 94 3.39 22.10 8.78
N ASN A 95 3.01 22.61 9.95
CA ASN A 95 3.35 22.03 11.25
C ASN A 95 2.68 20.67 11.50
N ASP A 96 1.68 20.28 10.69
CA ASP A 96 0.93 19.04 10.85
C ASP A 96 1.22 17.98 9.78
N LEU A 97 2.27 18.17 8.97
CA LEU A 97 2.62 17.22 7.89
C LEU A 97 2.84 15.79 8.39
N PHE A 98 3.40 15.62 9.58
CA PHE A 98 3.55 14.29 10.18
C PHE A 98 2.19 13.66 10.51
N LYS A 99 1.32 14.40 11.17
CA LYS A 99 -0.05 13.94 11.50
C LYS A 99 -0.82 13.63 10.22
N LEU A 100 -0.71 14.50 9.20
CA LEU A 100 -1.32 14.29 7.90
C LEU A 100 -0.81 13.01 7.23
N THR A 101 0.50 12.75 7.27
CA THR A 101 1.10 11.52 6.75
C THR A 101 0.52 10.29 7.44
N CYS A 102 0.48 10.31 8.78
CA CYS A 102 -0.13 9.22 9.56
C CYS A 102 -1.61 9.04 9.23
N MET A 103 -2.38 10.14 9.19
CA MET A 103 -3.82 10.08 8.87
C MET A 103 -4.06 9.51 7.48
N LEU A 104 -3.30 9.95 6.47
CA LEU A 104 -3.45 9.48 5.10
C LEU A 104 -3.08 8.00 4.97
N ARG A 105 -2.01 7.55 5.64
CA ARG A 105 -1.60 6.13 5.65
C ARG A 105 -2.59 5.24 6.40
N MET A 106 -3.23 5.75 7.43
CA MET A 106 -4.23 5.03 8.23
C MET A 106 -5.63 5.06 7.62
N THR A 107 -5.89 5.89 6.59
CA THR A 107 -7.22 6.01 5.98
C THR A 107 -7.44 4.84 5.02
N PRO A 108 -8.34 3.89 5.35
CA PRO A 108 -8.63 2.76 4.47
C PRO A 108 -9.37 3.23 3.23
N GLY A 109 -9.13 2.57 2.10
CA GLY A 109 -9.82 2.84 0.84
C GLY A 109 -9.19 3.95 -0.01
N VAL A 110 -8.15 4.63 0.45
CA VAL A 110 -7.38 5.55 -0.40
C VAL A 110 -6.29 4.77 -1.13
N PRO A 111 -6.29 4.74 -2.47
CA PRO A 111 -5.26 4.04 -3.24
C PRO A 111 -3.85 4.50 -2.88
N LEU A 112 -2.88 3.57 -2.85
CA LEU A 112 -1.50 3.85 -2.50
C LEU A 112 -0.88 4.96 -3.36
N CYS A 113 -1.17 4.95 -4.67
CA CYS A 113 -0.71 5.99 -5.59
C CYS A 113 -1.19 7.40 -5.18
N VAL A 114 -2.47 7.53 -4.82
CA VAL A 114 -3.05 8.81 -4.40
C VAL A 114 -2.37 9.31 -3.13
N GLN A 115 -2.11 8.41 -2.16
CA GLN A 115 -1.39 8.76 -0.93
C GLN A 115 0.03 9.27 -1.24
N ASN A 116 0.78 8.52 -2.06
CA ASN A 116 2.17 8.86 -2.40
C ASN A 116 2.26 10.17 -3.17
N TYR A 117 1.42 10.35 -4.19
CA TYR A 117 1.38 11.57 -4.98
C TYR A 117 0.98 12.78 -4.13
N ALA A 118 -0.02 12.62 -3.27
CA ALA A 118 -0.46 13.68 -2.38
C ALA A 118 0.65 14.15 -1.43
N LEU A 119 1.35 13.19 -0.79
CA LEU A 119 2.45 13.51 0.13
C LEU A 119 3.62 14.17 -0.59
N GLY A 120 3.95 13.73 -1.81
CA GLY A 120 4.97 14.36 -2.64
C GLY A 120 4.60 15.80 -3.04
N LEU A 121 3.36 16.02 -3.49
CA LEU A 121 2.87 17.36 -3.83
C LEU A 121 2.85 18.33 -2.65
N LEU A 122 2.53 17.85 -1.45
CA LEU A 122 2.51 18.63 -0.22
C LEU A 122 3.92 18.96 0.27
N GLY A 123 4.96 18.41 -0.35
CA GLY A 123 6.34 18.62 0.05
C GLY A 123 6.70 17.95 1.37
N VAL A 124 6.01 16.85 1.71
CA VAL A 124 6.40 16.00 2.84
C VAL A 124 7.79 15.43 2.57
N PRO A 125 8.73 15.45 3.52
CA PRO A 125 10.02 14.82 3.33
C PRO A 125 9.89 13.32 3.02
N LEU A 126 10.62 12.83 2.00
CA LEU A 126 10.55 11.44 1.56
C LEU A 126 10.81 10.45 2.71
N TRP A 127 11.83 10.71 3.54
CA TRP A 127 12.15 9.86 4.67
C TRP A 127 10.98 9.71 5.66
N GLN A 128 10.23 10.78 5.89
CA GLN A 128 9.03 10.77 6.76
C GLN A 128 7.91 9.93 6.14
N SER A 129 7.69 10.09 4.83
CA SER A 129 6.69 9.31 4.09
C SER A 129 6.99 7.80 4.15
N VAL A 130 8.27 7.42 4.02
CA VAL A 130 8.73 6.03 4.09
C VAL A 130 8.69 5.51 5.53
N ALA A 131 9.22 6.27 6.49
CA ALA A 131 9.26 5.87 7.90
C ALA A 131 7.87 5.59 8.48
N VAL A 132 6.87 6.39 8.10
CA VAL A 132 5.48 6.15 8.51
C VAL A 132 4.84 5.00 7.73
N ALA A 133 5.20 4.84 6.45
CA ALA A 133 4.64 3.77 5.62
C ALA A 133 5.08 2.37 6.09
N ILE A 134 6.36 2.18 6.42
CA ILE A 134 6.90 0.86 6.77
C ILE A 134 6.08 0.15 7.85
N PRO A 135 5.85 0.71 9.04
CA PRO A 135 5.11 0.00 10.09
C PRO A 135 3.63 -0.20 9.75
N ILE A 136 2.98 0.78 9.13
CA ILE A 136 1.54 0.73 8.84
C ILE A 136 1.28 -0.16 7.62
N THR A 137 1.99 0.10 6.52
CA THR A 137 1.79 -0.61 5.25
C THR A 137 2.48 -1.97 5.27
N GLY A 138 3.60 -2.12 5.98
CA GLY A 138 4.33 -3.38 6.08
C GLY A 138 3.51 -4.50 6.71
N LEU A 139 2.75 -4.21 7.77
CA LEU A 139 1.83 -5.17 8.37
C LEU A 139 0.77 -5.64 7.36
N TYR A 140 0.23 -4.71 6.59
CA TYR A 140 -0.76 -4.97 5.56
C TYR A 140 -0.19 -5.79 4.39
N ILE A 141 1.01 -5.43 3.90
CA ILE A 141 1.74 -6.16 2.87
C ILE A 141 1.99 -7.60 3.29
N SER A 142 2.52 -7.78 4.51
CA SER A 142 2.79 -9.11 5.06
C SER A 142 1.52 -9.97 5.12
N GLY A 143 0.40 -9.38 5.56
CA GLY A 143 -0.89 -10.06 5.58
C GLY A 143 -1.32 -10.55 4.20
N PHE A 144 -1.23 -9.72 3.15
CA PHE A 144 -1.59 -10.13 1.79
C PHE A 144 -0.65 -11.19 1.22
N VAL A 145 0.66 -11.03 1.38
CA VAL A 145 1.66 -11.98 0.86
C VAL A 145 1.50 -13.35 1.54
N LEU A 146 1.43 -13.38 2.86
CA LEU A 146 1.26 -14.63 3.59
C LEU A 146 -0.09 -15.31 3.27
N THR A 147 -1.16 -14.53 3.13
CA THR A 147 -2.47 -15.07 2.72
C THR A 147 -2.44 -15.64 1.31
N GLY A 148 -1.84 -14.93 0.36
CA GLY A 148 -1.71 -15.37 -1.03
C GLY A 148 -0.93 -16.69 -1.14
N GLY A 149 0.21 -16.77 -0.47
CA GLY A 149 1.01 -18.00 -0.42
C GLY A 149 0.28 -19.16 0.26
N ALA A 150 -0.37 -18.90 1.40
CA ALA A 150 -1.12 -19.91 2.13
C ALA A 150 -2.29 -20.49 1.32
N ILE A 151 -3.00 -19.65 0.55
CA ILE A 151 -4.07 -20.10 -0.37
C ILE A 151 -3.47 -21.01 -1.45
N PHE A 152 -2.37 -20.59 -2.03
CA PHE A 152 -1.73 -21.31 -3.13
C PHE A 152 -1.12 -22.64 -2.68
N GLU A 153 -0.56 -22.70 -1.48
CA GLU A 153 -0.01 -23.89 -0.86
C GLU A 153 -1.10 -24.84 -0.30
N GLY A 154 -2.38 -24.45 -0.34
CA GLY A 154 -3.50 -25.24 0.19
C GLY A 154 -3.58 -25.23 1.73
N ARG A 155 -2.89 -24.32 2.39
CA ARG A 155 -2.91 -24.17 3.86
C ARG A 155 -4.11 -23.34 4.31
N ALA A 156 -5.31 -23.89 4.18
CA ALA A 156 -6.58 -23.18 4.45
C ALA A 156 -6.63 -22.50 5.83
N GLY A 157 -6.07 -23.13 6.87
CA GLY A 157 -6.03 -22.54 8.21
C GLY A 157 -5.17 -21.26 8.28
N LEU A 158 -4.01 -21.27 7.64
CA LEU A 158 -3.11 -20.12 7.58
C LEU A 158 -3.69 -18.97 6.73
N ALA A 159 -4.35 -19.32 5.61
CA ALA A 159 -5.05 -18.36 4.77
C ALA A 159 -6.19 -17.67 5.53
N LEU A 160 -6.97 -18.43 6.29
CA LEU A 160 -8.06 -17.91 7.12
C LEU A 160 -7.51 -16.99 8.22
N THR A 161 -6.42 -17.37 8.90
CA THR A 161 -5.76 -16.55 9.92
C THR A 161 -5.26 -15.23 9.32
N GLY A 162 -4.59 -15.27 8.16
CA GLY A 162 -4.12 -14.08 7.44
C GLY A 162 -5.27 -13.14 7.07
N LEU A 163 -6.39 -13.69 6.59
CA LEU A 163 -7.59 -12.93 6.27
C LEU A 163 -8.21 -12.29 7.52
N CYS A 164 -8.32 -13.04 8.63
CA CYS A 164 -8.81 -12.51 9.90
C CYS A 164 -7.94 -11.37 10.42
N VAL A 165 -6.62 -11.47 10.34
CA VAL A 165 -5.69 -10.39 10.73
C VAL A 165 -5.90 -9.16 9.86
N LEU A 166 -6.02 -9.33 8.53
CA LEU A 166 -6.28 -8.21 7.62
C LEU A 166 -7.59 -7.49 7.93
N VAL A 167 -8.65 -8.26 8.19
CA VAL A 167 -9.96 -7.72 8.57
C VAL A 167 -9.88 -7.01 9.92
N ALA A 168 -9.24 -7.61 10.93
CA ALA A 168 -9.07 -7.01 12.25
C ALA A 168 -8.28 -5.70 12.20
N VAL A 169 -7.18 -5.66 11.45
CA VAL A 169 -6.39 -4.43 11.23
C VAL A 169 -7.22 -3.37 10.51
N GLY A 170 -7.92 -3.74 9.44
CA GLY A 170 -8.80 -2.83 8.70
C GLY A 170 -9.92 -2.25 9.56
N MET A 171 -10.55 -3.08 10.39
CA MET A 171 -11.58 -2.64 11.35
C MET A 171 -10.99 -1.75 12.44
N GLY A 172 -9.85 -2.12 13.01
CA GLY A 172 -9.15 -1.33 14.02
C GLY A 172 -8.79 0.06 13.51
N LEU A 173 -8.27 0.16 12.29
CA LEU A 173 -7.96 1.43 11.63
C LEU A 173 -9.23 2.27 11.40
N ARG A 174 -10.33 1.65 10.97
CA ARG A 174 -11.63 2.34 10.80
C ARG A 174 -12.17 2.89 12.13
N LEU A 175 -12.12 2.10 13.20
CA LEU A 175 -12.56 2.52 14.52
C LEU A 175 -11.72 3.67 15.08
N LEU A 176 -10.40 3.64 14.89
CA LEU A 176 -9.51 4.74 15.28
C LEU A 176 -9.81 6.01 14.47
N ALA A 177 -10.08 5.89 13.18
CA ALA A 177 -10.44 7.01 12.32
C ALA A 177 -11.80 7.63 12.68
N SER A 178 -12.81 6.81 13.06
CA SER A 178 -14.14 7.29 13.47
C SER A 178 -14.10 8.01 14.80
N ARG A 179 -13.39 7.46 15.79
CA ARG A 179 -13.23 8.10 17.11
C ARG A 179 -12.55 9.47 17.04
N ARG A 180 -11.60 9.64 16.13
CA ARG A 180 -10.95 10.95 15.89
C ARG A 180 -11.91 11.98 15.32
N LYS A 181 -12.78 11.60 14.37
CA LYS A 181 -13.79 12.50 13.81
C LYS A 181 -14.81 12.95 14.85
N GLU A 182 -15.19 12.09 15.77
CA GLU A 182 -16.08 12.44 16.89
C GLU A 182 -15.41 13.40 17.88
N ALA A 183 -14.13 13.16 18.19
CA ALA A 183 -13.37 14.03 19.08
C ALA A 183 -13.13 15.44 18.49
N GLU A 184 -13.00 15.56 17.18
CA GLU A 184 -12.91 16.88 16.49
C GLU A 184 -14.26 17.61 16.49
N LYS A 185 -15.38 16.91 16.32
CA LYS A 185 -16.73 17.50 16.40
C LYS A 185 -17.11 18.04 17.78
N LEU A 186 -16.54 17.45 18.85
CA LEU A 186 -16.79 17.89 20.23
C LEU A 186 -15.94 19.11 20.64
N LYS A 187 -14.93 19.49 19.80
CA LYS A 187 -14.05 20.64 20.04
C LYS A 187 -14.38 21.86 19.20
N SER A 188 -15.30 21.72 18.24
CA SER A 188 -15.82 22.80 17.39
C SER A 188 -17.15 23.33 17.95
#